data_340d9f0629d28ad6a0b6e10d7f6f7462
#
_entry.id   340d9f0629d28ad6a0b6e10d7f6f7462
#
_cell.length_a   1.000
_cell.length_b   1.000
_cell.length_c   1.000
_cell.angle_alpha   90.00
_cell.angle_beta   90.00
_cell.angle_gamma   90.00
#
_symmetry.space_group_name_H-M   'P 1'
#
loop_
_entity.id
_entity.type
_entity.pdbx_description
1 polymer ?
#
loop_
_entity_poly.entity_id
_entity_poly.type
_entity_poly.pdbx_seq_one_letter_code
_entity_poly.pdbx_strand_id
1 'polypeptide(L)'
;MIARTWHGTVRAEEAAAYLSYLNGTGVVDLQATEGNRGVYVLRRVDGERAEFLMISLWRDLEDIRAFAGEDVERARYYPEDEAFLFELVPRVTHYEVLVRPEIQDGVGERGGGDDAE
;
A
#
# COMPACT_ATOMS: atom_id res chain seq x y z
N MET A 1 -7.13 -14.45 -5.85
CA MET A 1 -6.28 -13.44 -5.19
C MET A 1 -6.93 -12.08 -5.28
N ILE A 2 -6.87 -11.33 -4.19
CA ILE A 2 -7.50 -10.02 -4.09
C ILE A 2 -6.43 -8.96 -3.94
N ALA A 3 -6.60 -7.83 -4.62
CA ALA A 3 -5.77 -6.66 -4.44
C ALA A 3 -6.57 -5.63 -3.65
N ARG A 4 -6.05 -5.18 -2.52
CA ARG A 4 -6.66 -4.15 -1.70
C ARG A 4 -5.90 -2.86 -1.93
N THR A 5 -6.58 -1.80 -2.35
CA THR A 5 -5.92 -0.55 -2.69
C THR A 5 -6.36 0.58 -1.78
N TRP A 6 -5.38 1.33 -1.30
CA TRP A 6 -5.59 2.51 -0.48
C TRP A 6 -4.75 3.64 -1.05
N HIS A 7 -5.27 4.85 -1.03
CA HIS A 7 -4.47 5.98 -1.47
C HIS A 7 -4.61 7.12 -0.49
N GLY A 8 -3.58 7.96 -0.45
CA GLY A 8 -3.58 9.13 0.41
C GLY A 8 -2.57 10.14 -0.13
N THR A 9 -2.74 11.39 0.26
CA THR A 9 -1.93 12.49 -0.25
C THR A 9 -1.32 13.25 0.92
N VAL A 10 -0.03 13.56 0.80
CA VAL A 10 0.68 14.37 1.80
C VAL A 10 1.40 15.49 1.07
N ARG A 11 1.95 16.44 1.82
CA ARG A 11 2.81 17.44 1.21
C ARG A 11 4.06 16.77 0.65
N ALA A 12 4.51 17.24 -0.53
CA ALA A 12 5.69 16.65 -1.15
C ALA A 12 6.89 16.70 -0.22
N GLU A 13 7.02 17.77 0.56
CA GLU A 13 8.16 17.92 1.47
C GLU A 13 8.14 16.90 2.61
N GLU A 14 6.99 16.27 2.85
CA GLU A 14 6.86 15.28 3.90
C GLU A 14 6.83 13.84 3.37
N ALA A 15 7.03 13.68 2.07
CA ALA A 15 6.88 12.36 1.46
C ALA A 15 7.83 11.33 2.05
N ALA A 16 9.09 11.72 2.26
CA ALA A 16 10.07 10.78 2.80
C ALA A 16 9.73 10.39 4.23
N ALA A 17 9.30 11.35 5.05
CA ALA A 17 8.93 11.08 6.43
C ALA A 17 7.71 10.18 6.48
N TYR A 18 6.75 10.41 5.58
CA TYR A 18 5.55 9.58 5.56
C TYR A 18 5.86 8.16 5.11
N LEU A 19 6.76 8.00 4.14
CA LEU A 19 7.17 6.65 3.74
C LEU A 19 7.79 5.90 4.90
N SER A 20 8.63 6.58 5.68
CA SER A 20 9.23 5.97 6.85
C SER A 20 8.15 5.54 7.84
N TYR A 21 7.14 6.39 8.03
CA TYR A 21 6.05 6.09 8.94
C TYR A 21 5.26 4.87 8.44
N LEU A 22 4.95 4.82 7.14
CA LEU A 22 4.23 3.68 6.57
C LEU A 22 5.01 2.38 6.78
N ASN A 23 6.32 2.43 6.57
CA ASN A 23 7.15 1.24 6.72
C ASN A 23 7.15 0.70 8.14
N GLY A 24 6.93 1.55 9.12
CA GLY A 24 6.92 1.13 10.52
C GLY A 24 5.53 0.85 11.07
N THR A 25 4.49 1.10 10.29
CA THR A 25 3.13 0.91 10.77
C THR A 25 2.36 -0.02 9.85
N GLY A 26 1.66 0.54 8.84
CA GLY A 26 0.79 -0.26 8.00
C GLY A 26 1.50 -1.37 7.25
N VAL A 27 2.68 -1.08 6.71
CA VAL A 27 3.40 -2.08 5.94
C VAL A 27 3.76 -3.28 6.80
N VAL A 28 4.26 -3.03 8.01
CA VAL A 28 4.63 -4.12 8.92
C VAL A 28 3.41 -4.96 9.27
N ASP A 29 2.31 -4.31 9.59
CA ASP A 29 1.11 -5.05 9.98
C ASP A 29 0.52 -5.82 8.81
N LEU A 30 0.53 -5.25 7.61
CA LEU A 30 0.06 -5.96 6.43
C LEU A 30 0.89 -7.20 6.18
N GLN A 31 2.23 -7.05 6.23
CA GLN A 31 3.10 -8.16 5.94
C GLN A 31 3.02 -9.26 6.99
N ALA A 32 2.67 -8.90 8.22
CA ALA A 32 2.57 -9.86 9.31
C ALA A 32 1.24 -10.61 9.32
N THR A 33 0.26 -10.16 8.56
CA THR A 33 -1.06 -10.80 8.58
C THR A 33 -1.03 -12.03 7.68
N GLU A 34 -1.50 -13.15 8.22
CA GLU A 34 -1.53 -14.39 7.47
C GLU A 34 -2.44 -14.22 6.26
N GLY A 35 -2.01 -14.73 5.11
CA GLY A 35 -2.77 -14.60 3.87
C GLY A 35 -2.32 -13.44 3.02
N ASN A 36 -1.50 -12.54 3.58
CA ASN A 36 -0.94 -11.45 2.79
C ASN A 36 0.12 -12.02 1.85
N ARG A 37 0.08 -11.60 0.59
CA ARG A 37 0.98 -12.08 -0.45
C ARG A 37 1.93 -11.00 -0.93
N GLY A 38 1.95 -9.84 -0.31
CA GLY A 38 2.87 -8.79 -0.66
C GLY A 38 2.22 -7.43 -0.58
N VAL A 39 3.06 -6.40 -0.53
CA VAL A 39 2.60 -5.02 -0.41
C VAL A 39 3.44 -4.17 -1.34
N TYR A 40 2.77 -3.36 -2.15
CA TYR A 40 3.43 -2.32 -2.93
C TYR A 40 3.12 -0.98 -2.29
N VAL A 41 4.11 -0.14 -2.15
CA VAL A 41 3.91 1.26 -1.80
C VAL A 41 4.42 2.08 -2.97
N LEU A 42 3.52 2.77 -3.63
CA LEU A 42 3.84 3.53 -4.82
C LEU A 42 3.65 5.01 -4.52
N ARG A 43 4.46 5.86 -5.13
CA ARG A 43 4.40 7.29 -4.89
C ARG A 43 4.51 8.05 -6.19
N ARG A 44 3.73 9.10 -6.32
CA ARG A 44 3.82 10.01 -7.44
C ARG A 44 3.85 11.43 -6.87
N VAL A 45 4.81 12.23 -7.30
CA VAL A 45 4.91 13.61 -6.85
C VAL A 45 4.33 14.51 -7.93
N ASP A 46 3.44 15.39 -7.53
CA ASP A 46 2.79 16.31 -8.45
C ASP A 46 2.78 17.67 -7.79
N GLY A 47 3.73 18.51 -8.17
CA GLY A 47 3.87 19.83 -7.58
C GLY A 47 4.21 19.74 -6.11
N GLU A 48 3.35 20.32 -5.28
CA GLU A 48 3.60 20.35 -3.85
C GLU A 48 2.97 19.18 -3.11
N ARG A 49 2.42 18.21 -3.85
CA ARG A 49 1.77 17.07 -3.24
C ARG A 49 2.44 15.78 -3.64
N ALA A 50 2.44 14.83 -2.74
CA ALA A 50 2.89 13.47 -3.02
C ALA A 50 1.72 12.55 -2.79
N GLU A 51 1.38 11.76 -3.81
CA GLU A 51 0.28 10.82 -3.74
C GLU A 51 0.84 9.44 -3.51
N PHE A 52 0.34 8.77 -2.50
CA PHE A 52 0.74 7.40 -2.19
C PHE A 52 -0.38 6.45 -2.57
N LEU A 53 -0.01 5.35 -3.19
CA LEU A 53 -0.95 4.28 -3.48
C LEU A 53 -0.36 3.02 -2.86
N MET A 54 -1.11 2.39 -1.98
CA MET A 54 -0.68 1.15 -1.36
C MET A 54 -1.53 0.04 -1.92
N ILE A 55 -0.89 -1.00 -2.44
CA ILE A 55 -1.58 -2.16 -2.97
C ILE A 55 -1.11 -3.36 -2.17
N SER A 56 -2.03 -4.02 -1.48
CA SER A 56 -1.69 -5.24 -0.77
C SER A 56 -2.41 -6.40 -1.44
N LEU A 57 -1.70 -7.51 -1.57
CA LEU A 57 -2.21 -8.69 -2.26
C LEU A 57 -2.56 -9.75 -1.22
N TRP A 58 -3.70 -10.42 -1.43
CA TRP A 58 -4.26 -11.32 -0.44
C TRP A 58 -4.79 -12.58 -1.09
N ARG A 59 -4.71 -13.67 -0.35
CA ARG A 59 -5.25 -14.94 -0.81
C ARG A 59 -6.75 -14.83 -1.03
N ASP A 60 -7.49 -14.23 -0.09
CA ASP A 60 -8.92 -14.03 -0.24
C ASP A 60 -9.40 -12.94 0.73
N LEU A 61 -10.68 -12.60 0.65
CA LEU A 61 -11.25 -11.55 1.49
C LEU A 61 -11.26 -11.93 2.97
N GLU A 62 -11.39 -13.21 3.26
CA GLU A 62 -11.44 -13.63 4.65
C GLU A 62 -10.16 -13.29 5.38
N ASP A 63 -9.02 -13.41 4.69
CA ASP A 63 -7.74 -13.09 5.32
C ASP A 63 -7.61 -11.61 5.60
N ILE A 64 -8.28 -10.77 4.81
CA ILE A 64 -8.22 -9.33 5.02
C ILE A 64 -8.90 -8.94 6.33
N ARG A 65 -9.89 -9.71 6.78
CA ARG A 65 -10.58 -9.39 8.03
C ARG A 65 -9.63 -9.32 9.22
N ALA A 66 -8.60 -10.15 9.22
CA ALA A 66 -7.65 -10.15 10.32
C ALA A 66 -6.89 -8.82 10.40
N PHE A 67 -6.74 -8.14 9.27
CA PHE A 67 -6.08 -6.84 9.24
C PHE A 67 -7.08 -5.70 9.41
N ALA A 68 -8.18 -5.75 8.67
CA ALA A 68 -9.08 -4.61 8.55
C ALA A 68 -10.28 -4.64 9.48
N GLY A 69 -10.61 -5.79 10.03
CA GLY A 69 -11.80 -5.94 10.87
C GLY A 69 -12.97 -6.43 10.05
N GLU A 70 -14.15 -6.45 10.69
CA GLU A 70 -15.33 -7.01 10.05
C GLU A 70 -15.70 -6.31 8.75
N ASP A 71 -15.59 -4.99 8.71
CA ASP A 71 -15.88 -4.24 7.51
C ASP A 71 -14.60 -4.15 6.70
N VAL A 72 -14.39 -5.09 5.79
CA VAL A 72 -13.13 -5.19 5.06
C VAL A 72 -12.85 -3.98 4.17
N GLU A 73 -13.87 -3.19 3.84
CA GLU A 73 -13.66 -2.01 3.00
C GLU A 73 -13.27 -0.79 3.80
N ARG A 74 -13.24 -0.90 5.10
CA ARG A 74 -12.88 0.23 5.94
C ARG A 74 -11.39 0.43 5.93
N ALA A 75 -10.94 1.67 5.70
CA ALA A 75 -9.53 1.99 5.76
C ALA A 75 -9.05 1.94 7.22
N ARG A 76 -7.83 1.46 7.43
CA ARG A 76 -7.26 1.38 8.76
C ARG A 76 -6.17 2.44 8.88
N TYR A 77 -6.28 3.27 9.91
CA TYR A 77 -5.34 4.36 10.14
C TYR A 77 -4.59 4.17 11.44
N TYR A 78 -3.46 4.83 11.54
CA TYR A 78 -2.58 4.79 12.70
C TYR A 78 -2.51 6.20 13.28
N PRO A 79 -2.07 6.35 14.53
CA PRO A 79 -2.23 7.63 15.24
C PRO A 79 -1.70 8.85 14.54
N GLU A 80 -0.57 8.74 13.82
CA GLU A 80 0.01 9.94 13.22
C GLU A 80 -0.40 10.16 11.77
N ASP A 81 -1.23 9.28 11.22
CA ASP A 81 -1.69 9.48 9.85
C ASP A 81 -2.36 10.84 9.68
N GLU A 82 -3.12 11.25 10.68
CA GLU A 82 -3.87 12.49 10.62
C GLU A 82 -2.96 13.70 10.46
N ALA A 83 -1.75 13.63 11.00
CA ALA A 83 -0.83 14.75 10.92
C ALA A 83 -0.21 14.88 9.53
N PHE A 84 -0.14 13.78 8.78
CA PHE A 84 0.46 13.77 7.45
C PHE A 84 -0.55 13.97 6.35
N LEU A 85 -1.69 13.29 6.43
CA LEU A 85 -2.61 13.17 5.30
C LEU A 85 -3.53 14.37 5.20
N PHE A 86 -3.75 14.85 3.97
CA PHE A 86 -4.71 15.91 3.75
C PHE A 86 -6.12 15.44 4.08
N GLU A 87 -6.36 14.15 3.90
CA GLU A 87 -7.69 13.61 4.14
C GLU A 87 -7.55 12.15 4.54
N LEU A 88 -8.37 11.71 5.48
CA LEU A 88 -8.42 10.30 5.85
C LEU A 88 -9.58 9.66 5.09
N VAL A 89 -9.28 9.12 3.90
CA VAL A 89 -10.35 8.47 3.13
C VAL A 89 -10.88 7.29 3.93
N PRO A 90 -12.20 7.16 4.05
CA PRO A 90 -12.75 6.15 4.95
C PRO A 90 -12.75 4.74 4.40
N ARG A 91 -12.69 4.58 3.09
CA ARG A 91 -12.86 3.26 2.49
C ARG A 91 -11.76 2.96 1.51
N VAL A 92 -11.48 1.67 1.36
CA VAL A 92 -10.52 1.18 0.38
C VAL A 92 -11.28 0.44 -0.71
N THR A 93 -10.58 0.09 -1.80
CA THR A 93 -11.21 -0.61 -2.91
C THR A 93 -10.52 -1.95 -3.10
N HIS A 94 -11.30 -2.99 -3.35
CA HIS A 94 -10.78 -4.31 -3.61
C HIS A 94 -11.01 -4.69 -5.06
N TYR A 95 -10.04 -5.41 -5.62
CA TYR A 95 -10.12 -5.88 -7.00
C TYR A 95 -9.74 -7.35 -7.05
N GLU A 96 -10.34 -8.09 -7.96
CA GLU A 96 -9.85 -9.44 -8.25
C GLU A 96 -8.61 -9.34 -9.09
N VAL A 97 -7.59 -10.12 -8.76
CA VAL A 97 -6.38 -10.16 -9.57
C VAL A 97 -6.58 -11.24 -10.61
N LEU A 98 -6.69 -10.85 -11.86
CA LEU A 98 -6.94 -11.80 -12.94
C LEU A 98 -5.66 -12.23 -13.63
N VAL A 99 -4.68 -11.34 -13.68
CA VAL A 99 -3.39 -11.63 -14.28
C VAL A 99 -2.35 -10.96 -13.42
N ARG A 100 -1.29 -11.65 -13.08
CA ARG A 100 -0.21 -11.03 -12.32
C ARG A 100 1.11 -11.34 -13.04
N PRO A 101 2.09 -10.46 -12.85
CA PRO A 101 3.35 -10.67 -13.54
C PRO A 101 4.08 -11.87 -12.97
N GLU A 102 4.86 -12.50 -13.81
CA GLU A 102 5.74 -13.55 -13.38
C GLU A 102 7.05 -12.90 -12.98
N ILE A 103 7.55 -13.23 -11.80
CA ILE A 103 8.81 -12.64 -11.33
C ILE A 103 9.96 -13.47 -11.90
N GLN A 104 10.86 -12.81 -12.62
CA GLN A 104 11.98 -13.48 -13.23
C GLN A 104 13.19 -13.31 -12.33
N ASP A 105 13.60 -14.37 -11.68
CA ASP A 105 14.72 -14.29 -10.79
C ASP A 105 16.00 -14.01 -11.53
N GLY A 106 16.78 -13.14 -10.99
CA GLY A 106 18.11 -12.91 -11.51
C GLY A 106 18.15 -12.15 -12.79
N VAL A 107 17.01 -11.82 -13.35
CA VAL A 107 17.02 -11.07 -14.52
C VAL A 107 16.59 -9.71 -14.26
N GLY A 108 15.62 -9.56 -13.69
CA GLY A 108 15.12 -8.31 -13.53
C GLY A 108 15.85 -7.45 -12.74
N GLU A 109 16.64 -7.95 -12.24
CA GLU A 109 17.14 -7.16 -11.54
C GLU A 109 17.83 -6.26 -12.10
N ARG A 110 17.96 -6.26 -12.97
CA ARG A 110 18.55 -5.38 -13.51
C ARG A 110 18.07 -4.25 -13.31
N GLY A 111 18.05 -3.90 -12.87
CA GLY A 111 17.63 -2.99 -12.76
C GLY A 111 17.02 -2.33 -12.61
N GLY A 112 17.03 -2.62 -12.73
CA GLY A 112 16.38 -2.11 -12.67
C GLY A 112 15.86 -1.42 -12.67
N GLY A 113 16.02 -1.54 -12.76
CA GLY A 113 15.49 -1.07 -12.87
C GLY A 113 15.05 -0.27 -12.93
N ASP A 114 15.14 -0.35 -13.11
CA ASP A 114 14.93 0.20 -13.24
C ASP A 114 14.46 0.97 -13.22
N ASP A 115 14.48 0.91 -13.37
CA ASP A 115 14.15 1.49 -13.32
C ASP A 115 13.64 2.26 -13.33
N ALA A 116 13.42 2.36 -13.59
CA ALA A 116 12.95 3.05 -13.62
C ALA A 116 12.48 3.73 -13.59
N GLU A 117 12.34 3.85 -13.81
CA GLU A 117 12.01 4.43 -13.75
C GLU A 117 12.07 4.85 -13.80
#